data_10db5fed96c7d7d760959f9cfa17551c
#
_entry.id   10db5fed96c7d7d760959f9cfa17551c
#
_cell.length_a   1.000
_cell.length_b   1.000
_cell.length_c   1.000
_cell.angle_alpha   90.00
_cell.angle_beta   90.00
_cell.angle_gamma   90.00
#
_symmetry.space_group_name_H-M   'P 1'
#
loop_
_entity.id
_entity.type
_entity.pdbx_description
1 polymer ?
#
loop_
_entity_poly.entity_id
_entity_poly.type
_entity_poly.pdbx_seq_one_letter_code
_entity_poly.pdbx_strand_id
1 'polypeptide(L)'
;MENGIRAIDFMYYVATPEFIGRWNEAKKGELICRMERAIGGLPQFDSIDAMVAKMDEANVEKVCITQCKMWSYRNKWMYMDTQLEEVAQYTRRYPSRFVGLAGYNPFRIKESLQEIDRAVKDYGFKGVYVHIYGFDIPLHDAKMYPLYAKCDELKIPVSIQVGHVLEAMPSEHARPIYLDRIASDFPELKIVGAHTGWPWVEELISVCYKWDNVYFGVDAWMPKYLKPEIIHYINSRMGQDRCLWGTNGLPWKESLDQWRQMGLKESVQKNLLRDNAAELFGLN
;
A
#
# COMPACT_ATOMS: atom_id res chain seq x y z
N MET A 1 -26.09 10.22 -14.72
CA MET A 1 -24.80 10.95 -14.83
C MET A 1 -23.76 10.00 -14.30
N GLU A 2 -22.82 9.54 -15.14
CA GLU A 2 -21.69 8.73 -14.68
C GLU A 2 -20.93 9.52 -13.62
N ASN A 3 -20.86 8.98 -12.41
CA ASN A 3 -20.14 9.61 -11.32
C ASN A 3 -18.67 9.71 -11.68
N GLY A 4 -18.25 10.92 -12.07
CA GLY A 4 -16.91 11.22 -12.54
C GLY A 4 -15.85 11.28 -11.43
N ILE A 5 -15.92 10.40 -10.40
CA ILE A 5 -14.88 10.31 -9.37
C ILE A 5 -13.59 9.84 -10.06
N ARG A 6 -12.58 10.71 -10.05
CA ARG A 6 -11.22 10.37 -10.45
C ARG A 6 -10.51 9.76 -9.25
N ALA A 7 -10.27 8.44 -9.30
CA ALA A 7 -9.80 7.66 -8.16
C ALA A 7 -8.31 7.88 -7.87
N ILE A 8 -7.91 7.69 -6.60
CA ILE A 8 -6.52 7.66 -6.16
C ILE A 8 -6.20 6.27 -5.64
N ASP A 9 -5.31 5.56 -6.33
CA ASP A 9 -4.81 4.25 -5.89
C ASP A 9 -3.67 4.46 -4.88
N PHE A 10 -3.92 4.13 -3.60
CA PHE A 10 -2.94 4.38 -2.55
C PHE A 10 -1.78 3.38 -2.52
N MET A 11 -1.85 2.29 -3.29
CA MET A 11 -0.84 1.23 -3.30
C MET A 11 -0.70 0.57 -4.66
N TYR A 12 0.42 0.81 -5.31
CA TYR A 12 0.73 0.23 -6.61
C TYR A 12 2.25 0.07 -6.83
N TYR A 13 2.61 -0.67 -7.88
CA TYR A 13 3.99 -0.83 -8.32
C TYR A 13 4.22 -0.13 -9.66
N VAL A 14 5.46 0.30 -9.90
CA VAL A 14 5.86 0.75 -11.24
C VAL A 14 6.13 -0.49 -12.09
N ALA A 15 5.09 -1.02 -12.72
CA ALA A 15 5.14 -2.26 -13.50
C ALA A 15 5.75 -2.04 -14.91
N THR A 16 6.93 -1.38 -14.97
CA THR A 16 7.74 -1.25 -16.20
C THR A 16 8.49 -2.54 -16.50
N PRO A 17 9.03 -2.72 -17.73
CA PRO A 17 9.78 -3.92 -18.10
C PRO A 17 10.93 -4.24 -17.14
N GLU A 18 11.65 -3.24 -16.62
CA GLU A 18 12.75 -3.43 -15.67
C GLU A 18 12.24 -3.96 -14.33
N PHE A 19 11.15 -3.40 -13.80
CA PHE A 19 10.54 -3.88 -12.56
C PHE A 19 10.01 -5.31 -12.73
N ILE A 20 9.30 -5.57 -13.82
CA ILE A 20 8.73 -6.89 -14.13
C ILE A 20 9.85 -7.92 -14.36
N GLY A 21 10.95 -7.54 -14.98
CA GLY A 21 12.13 -8.39 -15.13
C GLY A 21 12.68 -8.87 -13.78
N ARG A 22 12.89 -7.94 -12.84
CA ARG A 22 13.33 -8.29 -11.47
C ARG A 22 12.30 -9.11 -10.72
N TRP A 23 11.02 -8.78 -10.84
CA TRP A 23 9.92 -9.56 -10.25
C TRP A 23 9.90 -11.00 -10.76
N ASN A 24 10.08 -11.20 -12.06
CA ASN A 24 10.12 -12.54 -12.65
C ASN A 24 11.35 -13.37 -12.24
N GLU A 25 12.50 -12.72 -12.05
CA GLU A 25 13.67 -13.38 -11.48
C GLU A 25 13.45 -13.78 -10.01
N ALA A 26 12.86 -12.88 -9.21
CA ALA A 26 12.52 -13.16 -7.82
C ALA A 26 11.53 -14.33 -7.69
N LYS A 27 10.56 -14.47 -8.60
CA LYS A 27 9.61 -15.59 -8.60
C LYS A 27 10.28 -16.97 -8.61
N LYS A 28 11.41 -17.12 -9.27
CA LYS A 28 12.10 -18.41 -9.41
C LYS A 28 12.51 -19.04 -8.08
N GLY A 29 12.66 -18.23 -7.03
CA GLY A 29 13.10 -18.71 -5.72
C GLY A 29 12.21 -18.36 -4.52
N GLU A 30 11.38 -17.33 -4.63
CA GLU A 30 10.70 -16.70 -3.49
C GLU A 30 9.18 -16.71 -3.59
N LEU A 31 8.64 -16.59 -4.79
CA LEU A 31 7.21 -16.44 -4.97
C LEU A 31 6.54 -17.80 -5.20
N ILE A 32 5.35 -17.94 -4.64
CA ILE A 32 4.55 -19.14 -4.82
C ILE A 32 3.90 -19.10 -6.20
N CYS A 33 3.95 -20.21 -6.94
CA CYS A 33 3.26 -20.38 -8.24
C CYS A 33 1.75 -20.03 -8.18
N ARG A 34 1.15 -20.04 -6.99
CA ARG A 34 -0.26 -19.71 -6.77
C ARG A 34 -0.57 -18.23 -6.91
N MET A 35 0.41 -17.33 -6.78
CA MET A 35 0.20 -15.90 -6.93
C MET A 35 -0.36 -15.55 -8.32
N GLU A 36 0.18 -16.16 -9.37
CA GLU A 36 -0.35 -15.96 -10.73
C GLU A 36 -1.80 -16.46 -10.88
N ARG A 37 -2.15 -17.57 -10.20
CA ARG A 37 -3.53 -18.05 -10.19
C ARG A 37 -4.48 -17.15 -9.39
N ALA A 38 -3.98 -16.53 -8.32
CA ALA A 38 -4.79 -15.68 -7.45
C ALA A 38 -5.09 -14.31 -8.06
N ILE A 39 -4.09 -13.69 -8.70
CA ILE A 39 -4.20 -12.30 -9.18
C ILE A 39 -4.02 -12.14 -10.69
N GLY A 40 -3.82 -13.24 -11.45
CA GLY A 40 -3.61 -13.17 -12.91
C GLY A 40 -2.24 -12.60 -13.33
N GLY A 41 -1.31 -12.46 -12.40
CA GLY A 41 -0.03 -11.78 -12.60
C GLY A 41 -0.12 -10.26 -12.42
N LEU A 42 1.04 -9.60 -12.30
CA LEU A 42 1.10 -8.14 -12.30
C LEU A 42 0.84 -7.61 -13.71
N PRO A 43 0.07 -6.52 -13.87
CA PRO A 43 -0.06 -5.87 -15.16
C PRO A 43 1.31 -5.38 -15.64
N GLN A 44 1.55 -5.51 -16.92
CA GLN A 44 2.79 -5.05 -17.54
C GLN A 44 2.47 -3.84 -18.43
N PHE A 45 3.26 -2.81 -18.29
CA PHE A 45 3.20 -1.61 -19.15
C PHE A 45 4.50 -1.50 -19.93
N ASP A 46 4.42 -1.31 -21.24
CA ASP A 46 5.60 -1.16 -22.08
C ASP A 46 6.47 0.05 -21.69
N SER A 47 5.86 1.03 -21.03
CA SER A 47 6.51 2.23 -20.52
C SER A 47 5.66 2.90 -19.44
N ILE A 48 6.26 3.86 -18.74
CA ILE A 48 5.51 4.71 -17.80
C ILE A 48 4.43 5.54 -18.51
N ASP A 49 4.64 5.91 -19.76
CA ASP A 49 3.66 6.65 -20.57
C ASP A 49 2.44 5.77 -20.86
N ALA A 50 2.67 4.49 -21.18
CA ALA A 50 1.59 3.51 -21.35
C ALA A 50 0.81 3.28 -20.03
N MET A 51 1.50 3.28 -18.90
CA MET A 51 0.85 3.20 -17.58
C MET A 51 -0.05 4.43 -17.35
N VAL A 52 0.41 5.64 -17.64
CA VAL A 52 -0.39 6.87 -17.52
C VAL A 52 -1.61 6.84 -18.44
N ALA A 53 -1.46 6.36 -19.68
CA ALA A 53 -2.60 6.19 -20.59
C ALA A 53 -3.66 5.23 -20.02
N LYS A 54 -3.23 4.13 -19.39
CA LYS A 54 -4.15 3.19 -18.72
C LYS A 54 -4.81 3.78 -17.47
N MET A 55 -4.12 4.65 -16.74
CA MET A 55 -4.74 5.43 -15.66
C MET A 55 -5.88 6.32 -16.20
N ASP A 56 -5.66 6.99 -17.35
CA ASP A 56 -6.67 7.85 -17.98
C ASP A 56 -7.89 7.04 -18.44
N GLU A 57 -7.66 5.90 -19.11
CA GLU A 57 -8.72 4.97 -19.53
C GLU A 57 -9.57 4.47 -18.33
N ALA A 58 -8.96 4.26 -17.18
CA ALA A 58 -9.63 3.78 -15.98
C ALA A 58 -10.21 4.91 -15.10
N ASN A 59 -9.99 6.17 -15.44
CA ASN A 59 -10.34 7.34 -14.61
C ASN A 59 -9.60 7.37 -13.26
N VAL A 60 -8.32 6.97 -13.25
CA VAL A 60 -7.43 7.07 -12.08
C VAL A 60 -6.66 8.39 -12.15
N GLU A 61 -6.81 9.21 -11.13
CA GLU A 61 -6.16 10.52 -11.03
C GLU A 61 -4.68 10.38 -10.66
N LYS A 62 -4.43 9.71 -9.56
CA LYS A 62 -3.09 9.53 -9.00
C LYS A 62 -2.88 8.08 -8.55
N VAL A 63 -1.63 7.69 -8.52
CA VAL A 63 -1.19 6.38 -8.02
C VAL A 63 -0.01 6.57 -7.07
N CYS A 64 -0.11 6.00 -5.88
CA CYS A 64 1.03 5.89 -4.98
C CYS A 64 1.91 4.72 -5.41
N ILE A 65 3.14 5.01 -5.80
CA ILE A 65 4.14 4.04 -6.26
C ILE A 65 5.20 3.82 -5.19
N THR A 66 5.53 2.57 -4.93
CA THR A 66 6.35 2.19 -3.79
C THR A 66 7.80 1.87 -4.16
N GLN A 67 8.74 2.30 -3.30
CA GLN A 67 10.08 1.76 -3.26
C GLN A 67 10.04 0.39 -2.56
N CYS A 68 10.08 -0.70 -3.34
CA CYS A 68 10.00 -2.04 -2.78
C CYS A 68 11.30 -2.44 -2.07
N LYS A 69 11.21 -2.79 -0.79
CA LYS A 69 12.28 -3.40 0.01
C LYS A 69 11.74 -4.72 0.56
N MET A 70 11.98 -5.83 -0.18
CA MET A 70 11.42 -7.13 0.16
C MET A 70 12.54 -8.15 0.41
N TRP A 71 12.54 -8.72 1.62
CA TRP A 71 13.54 -9.67 2.09
C TRP A 71 13.07 -11.11 1.93
N SER A 72 13.95 -12.01 1.49
CA SER A 72 13.69 -13.42 1.45
C SER A 72 13.75 -14.04 2.85
N TYR A 73 12.65 -14.62 3.29
CA TYR A 73 12.62 -15.39 4.54
C TYR A 73 13.56 -16.58 4.50
N ARG A 74 13.59 -17.29 3.37
CA ARG A 74 14.34 -18.56 3.21
C ARG A 74 15.83 -18.33 2.92
N ASN A 75 16.13 -17.42 1.97
CA ASN A 75 17.48 -17.25 1.44
C ASN A 75 18.25 -16.08 2.10
N LYS A 76 17.57 -15.29 2.94
CA LYS A 76 18.17 -14.19 3.75
C LYS A 76 18.89 -13.13 2.91
N TRP A 77 18.25 -12.68 1.82
CA TRP A 77 18.73 -11.61 0.96
C TRP A 77 17.58 -10.74 0.45
N MET A 78 17.87 -9.54 -0.08
CA MET A 78 16.86 -8.67 -0.71
C MET A 78 16.52 -9.20 -2.09
N TYR A 79 15.36 -9.81 -2.26
CA TYR A 79 14.93 -10.30 -3.57
C TYR A 79 14.23 -9.21 -4.41
N MET A 80 13.68 -8.18 -3.77
CA MET A 80 13.26 -6.94 -4.40
C MET A 80 13.86 -5.77 -3.64
N ASP A 81 14.69 -5.00 -4.34
CA ASP A 81 15.38 -3.81 -3.80
C ASP A 81 15.32 -2.69 -4.82
N THR A 82 14.20 -1.99 -4.88
CA THR A 82 14.02 -0.83 -5.75
C THR A 82 14.81 0.34 -5.19
N GLN A 83 15.60 0.99 -6.03
CA GLN A 83 16.36 2.16 -5.63
C GLN A 83 15.45 3.39 -5.55
N LEU A 84 15.77 4.32 -4.65
CA LEU A 84 14.98 5.53 -4.45
C LEU A 84 14.84 6.35 -5.73
N GLU A 85 15.93 6.46 -6.50
CA GLU A 85 16.00 7.20 -7.75
C GLU A 85 15.11 6.59 -8.85
N GLU A 86 14.88 5.27 -8.83
CA GLU A 86 13.97 4.59 -9.76
C GLU A 86 12.53 5.05 -9.57
N VAL A 87 12.09 5.26 -8.33
CA VAL A 87 10.76 5.80 -8.05
C VAL A 87 10.72 7.30 -8.32
N ALA A 88 11.76 8.02 -7.90
CA ALA A 88 11.86 9.47 -8.04
C ALA A 88 11.83 9.94 -9.51
N GLN A 89 12.40 9.19 -10.45
CA GLN A 89 12.32 9.55 -11.86
C GLN A 89 10.88 9.63 -12.38
N TYR A 90 9.99 8.74 -11.92
CA TYR A 90 8.59 8.71 -12.36
C TYR A 90 7.77 9.81 -11.69
N THR A 91 7.97 10.07 -10.39
CA THR A 91 7.31 11.18 -9.70
C THR A 91 7.74 12.53 -10.26
N ARG A 92 8.98 12.69 -10.72
CA ARG A 92 9.47 13.90 -11.39
C ARG A 92 8.91 14.06 -12.80
N ARG A 93 8.81 12.96 -13.56
CA ARG A 93 8.28 12.99 -14.93
C ARG A 93 6.78 13.29 -14.95
N TYR A 94 6.03 12.77 -13.98
CA TYR A 94 4.59 12.92 -13.87
C TYR A 94 4.15 13.32 -12.46
N PRO A 95 4.51 14.53 -11.99
CA PRO A 95 4.28 14.95 -10.59
C PRO A 95 2.80 15.07 -10.22
N SER A 96 1.92 15.26 -11.20
CA SER A 96 0.47 15.28 -10.99
C SER A 96 -0.18 13.88 -10.96
N ARG A 97 0.57 12.82 -11.33
CA ARG A 97 0.05 11.46 -11.49
C ARG A 97 0.62 10.46 -10.50
N PHE A 98 1.89 10.59 -10.14
CA PHE A 98 2.55 9.66 -9.23
C PHE A 98 2.92 10.31 -7.90
N VAL A 99 2.68 9.56 -6.82
CA VAL A 99 3.06 9.89 -5.45
C VAL A 99 4.07 8.85 -4.99
N GLY A 100 5.27 9.26 -4.59
CA GLY A 100 6.30 8.34 -4.13
C GLY A 100 6.07 7.92 -2.67
N LEU A 101 6.21 6.63 -2.39
CA LEU A 101 6.34 6.07 -1.04
C LEU A 101 7.72 5.44 -0.90
N ALA A 102 8.49 5.85 0.13
CA ALA A 102 9.80 5.29 0.42
C ALA A 102 9.68 3.87 1.00
N GLY A 103 10.73 3.08 0.88
CA GLY A 103 10.82 1.75 1.50
C GLY A 103 11.60 1.78 2.81
N TYR A 104 11.53 0.68 3.56
CA TYR A 104 12.27 0.51 4.81
C TYR A 104 12.88 -0.89 4.92
N ASN A 105 14.17 -0.96 5.30
CA ASN A 105 14.86 -2.20 5.60
C ASN A 105 15.29 -2.20 7.09
N PRO A 106 14.64 -2.98 7.96
CA PRO A 106 14.92 -2.99 9.40
C PRO A 106 16.29 -3.58 9.77
N PHE A 107 17.00 -4.21 8.82
CA PHE A 107 18.38 -4.65 9.00
C PHE A 107 19.41 -3.61 8.59
N ARG A 108 18.97 -2.48 7.97
CA ARG A 108 19.78 -1.32 7.58
C ARG A 108 19.10 -0.04 8.02
N ILE A 109 18.89 0.08 9.33
CA ILE A 109 18.08 1.16 9.92
C ILE A 109 18.63 2.53 9.53
N LYS A 110 19.91 2.78 9.76
CA LYS A 110 20.53 4.11 9.52
C LYS A 110 20.40 4.52 8.06
N GLU A 111 20.74 3.64 7.15
CA GLU A 111 20.64 3.88 5.70
C GLU A 111 19.20 4.13 5.27
N SER A 112 18.27 3.32 5.76
CA SER A 112 16.84 3.49 5.45
C SER A 112 16.29 4.82 5.95
N LEU A 113 16.66 5.27 7.14
CA LEU A 113 16.23 6.57 7.66
C LEU A 113 16.80 7.72 6.85
N GLN A 114 18.05 7.61 6.37
CA GLN A 114 18.66 8.59 5.46
C GLN A 114 17.97 8.59 4.09
N GLU A 115 17.61 7.41 3.55
CA GLU A 115 16.83 7.31 2.31
C GLU A 115 15.44 7.96 2.46
N ILE A 116 14.76 7.74 3.59
CA ILE A 116 13.44 8.35 3.86
C ILE A 116 13.57 9.87 3.95
N ASP A 117 14.59 10.40 4.63
CA ASP A 117 14.85 11.85 4.67
C ASP A 117 15.04 12.43 3.26
N ARG A 118 15.85 11.80 2.42
CA ARG A 118 16.06 12.20 1.01
C ARG A 118 14.78 12.08 0.20
N ALA A 119 14.04 10.99 0.37
CA ALA A 119 12.76 10.77 -0.33
C ALA A 119 11.79 11.92 -0.11
N VAL A 120 11.65 12.36 1.14
CA VAL A 120 10.73 13.45 1.51
C VAL A 120 11.28 14.82 1.11
N LYS A 121 12.54 15.12 1.47
CA LYS A 121 13.11 16.48 1.33
C LYS A 121 13.50 16.80 -0.11
N ASP A 122 14.09 15.81 -0.83
CA ASP A 122 14.66 16.05 -2.16
C ASP A 122 13.70 15.65 -3.29
N TYR A 123 12.81 14.66 -3.02
CA TYR A 123 11.93 14.10 -4.04
C TYR A 123 10.44 14.29 -3.77
N GLY A 124 10.07 14.85 -2.60
CA GLY A 124 8.69 15.17 -2.25
C GLY A 124 7.80 13.95 -2.02
N PHE A 125 8.38 12.81 -1.64
CA PHE A 125 7.61 11.61 -1.31
C PHE A 125 6.67 11.88 -0.13
N LYS A 126 5.52 11.20 -0.11
CA LYS A 126 4.42 11.51 0.79
C LYS A 126 4.16 10.44 1.86
N GLY A 127 4.99 9.42 1.94
CA GLY A 127 4.84 8.35 2.92
C GLY A 127 5.89 7.28 2.78
N VAL A 128 5.74 6.24 3.59
CA VAL A 128 6.59 5.03 3.55
C VAL A 128 5.71 3.81 3.37
N TYR A 129 6.17 2.83 2.60
CA TYR A 129 5.55 1.52 2.46
C TYR A 129 6.46 0.43 3.04
N VAL A 130 5.86 -0.52 3.76
CA VAL A 130 6.59 -1.61 4.42
C VAL A 130 6.03 -2.98 4.05
N HIS A 131 6.91 -3.86 3.56
CA HIS A 131 6.70 -5.29 3.39
C HIS A 131 7.56 -6.03 4.42
N ILE A 132 6.97 -6.48 5.52
CA ILE A 132 7.72 -6.95 6.70
C ILE A 132 8.03 -8.44 6.71
N TYR A 133 7.27 -9.26 6.01
CA TYR A 133 7.18 -10.72 6.22
C TYR A 133 8.52 -11.46 6.18
N GLY A 134 9.33 -11.20 5.15
CA GLY A 134 10.61 -11.90 4.97
C GLY A 134 11.66 -11.54 6.01
N PHE A 135 11.53 -10.38 6.67
CA PHE A 135 12.45 -9.96 7.73
C PHE A 135 12.28 -10.76 9.02
N ASP A 136 11.18 -11.51 9.16
CA ASP A 136 10.94 -12.43 10.28
C ASP A 136 10.93 -11.73 11.66
N ILE A 137 10.37 -10.52 11.68
CA ILE A 137 10.19 -9.72 12.90
C ILE A 137 8.76 -9.15 12.93
N PRO A 138 8.11 -9.08 14.10
CA PRO A 138 6.78 -8.52 14.21
C PRO A 138 6.78 -6.99 14.03
N LEU A 139 5.63 -6.43 13.68
CA LEU A 139 5.47 -4.98 13.44
C LEU A 139 5.90 -4.11 14.63
N HIS A 140 5.80 -4.63 15.84
CA HIS A 140 6.19 -3.93 17.08
C HIS A 140 7.61 -4.28 17.56
N ASP A 141 8.46 -4.87 16.70
CA ASP A 141 9.87 -5.10 17.01
C ASP A 141 10.64 -3.77 17.19
N ALA A 142 11.63 -3.76 18.06
CA ALA A 142 12.45 -2.58 18.32
C ALA A 142 13.11 -2.00 17.07
N LYS A 143 13.41 -2.83 16.06
CA LYS A 143 13.98 -2.39 14.77
C LYS A 143 12.99 -1.58 13.91
N MET A 144 11.69 -1.67 14.21
CA MET A 144 10.64 -0.92 13.50
C MET A 144 10.39 0.46 14.11
N TYR A 145 10.65 0.64 15.40
CA TYR A 145 10.39 1.91 16.10
C TYR A 145 11.12 3.12 15.53
N PRO A 146 12.38 3.03 15.07
CA PRO A 146 13.04 4.15 14.38
C PRO A 146 12.31 4.63 13.13
N LEU A 147 11.67 3.72 12.37
CA LEU A 147 10.82 4.08 11.24
C LEU A 147 9.60 4.90 11.70
N TYR A 148 8.89 4.40 12.72
CA TYR A 148 7.67 5.05 13.22
C TYR A 148 7.97 6.45 13.74
N ALA A 149 9.03 6.58 14.55
CA ALA A 149 9.50 7.88 15.04
C ALA A 149 9.87 8.84 13.89
N LYS A 150 10.55 8.33 12.83
CA LYS A 150 10.92 9.13 11.66
C LYS A 150 9.70 9.58 10.86
N CYS A 151 8.73 8.71 10.63
CA CYS A 151 7.49 9.07 9.92
C CYS A 151 6.67 10.08 10.72
N ASP A 152 6.59 9.94 12.04
CA ASP A 152 5.93 10.89 12.91
C ASP A 152 6.63 12.26 12.93
N GLU A 153 7.97 12.29 13.00
CA GLU A 153 8.79 13.52 12.89
C GLU A 153 8.51 14.25 11.57
N LEU A 154 8.49 13.51 10.45
CA LEU A 154 8.30 14.07 9.11
C LEU A 154 6.82 14.35 8.78
N LYS A 155 5.89 13.98 9.67
CA LYS A 155 4.43 14.09 9.46
C LYS A 155 3.95 13.42 8.18
N ILE A 156 4.50 12.24 7.88
CA ILE A 156 4.12 11.40 6.74
C ILE A 156 3.52 10.08 7.22
N PRO A 157 2.51 9.52 6.52
CA PRO A 157 1.95 8.23 6.86
C PRO A 157 2.91 7.08 6.60
N VAL A 158 2.75 5.99 7.36
CA VAL A 158 3.34 4.69 7.07
C VAL A 158 2.26 3.70 6.65
N SER A 159 2.40 3.13 5.45
CA SER A 159 1.55 2.06 4.94
C SER A 159 2.25 0.72 5.16
N ILE A 160 1.61 -0.17 5.89
CA ILE A 160 2.19 -1.44 6.29
C ILE A 160 1.31 -2.56 5.74
N GLN A 161 1.89 -3.46 4.97
CA GLN A 161 1.19 -4.65 4.56
C GLN A 161 0.91 -5.54 5.78
N VAL A 162 -0.37 -5.84 6.01
CA VAL A 162 -0.83 -6.67 7.13
C VAL A 162 -1.67 -7.85 6.65
N GLY A 163 -1.72 -8.90 7.46
CA GLY A 163 -2.47 -10.11 7.13
C GLY A 163 -1.64 -11.15 6.41
N HIS A 164 -2.24 -11.82 5.44
CA HIS A 164 -1.63 -12.91 4.70
C HIS A 164 -0.69 -12.40 3.60
N VAL A 165 0.38 -13.14 3.39
CA VAL A 165 1.33 -12.96 2.29
C VAL A 165 1.27 -14.16 1.33
N LEU A 166 1.36 -13.91 0.03
CA LEU A 166 1.31 -14.99 -0.98
C LEU A 166 2.68 -15.63 -1.24
N GLU A 167 3.75 -14.98 -0.85
CA GLU A 167 5.13 -15.49 -0.93
C GLU A 167 5.38 -16.61 0.07
N ALA A 168 6.44 -17.39 -0.14
CA ALA A 168 6.80 -18.56 0.67
C ALA A 168 7.41 -18.17 2.02
N MET A 169 6.69 -17.40 2.82
CA MET A 169 7.13 -16.92 4.13
C MET A 169 5.97 -16.84 5.15
N PRO A 170 6.27 -16.83 6.47
CA PRO A 170 5.24 -16.74 7.50
C PRO A 170 4.46 -15.41 7.45
N SER A 171 3.15 -15.47 7.68
CA SER A 171 2.27 -14.29 7.69
C SER A 171 2.05 -13.69 9.09
N GLU A 172 2.29 -14.43 10.15
CA GLU A 172 1.92 -14.06 11.52
C GLU A 172 2.58 -12.79 12.05
N HIS A 173 3.79 -12.45 11.55
CA HIS A 173 4.52 -11.25 11.95
C HIS A 173 3.81 -9.95 11.55
N ALA A 174 2.88 -10.03 10.60
CA ALA A 174 2.08 -8.91 10.12
C ALA A 174 0.61 -9.01 10.55
N ARG A 175 0.30 -9.65 11.69
CA ARG A 175 -1.06 -9.63 12.24
C ARG A 175 -1.48 -8.21 12.55
N PRO A 176 -2.69 -7.80 12.11
CA PRO A 176 -3.16 -6.42 12.29
C PRO A 176 -3.22 -5.96 13.75
N ILE A 177 -3.44 -6.87 14.69
CA ILE A 177 -3.50 -6.53 16.12
C ILE A 177 -2.20 -5.89 16.64
N TYR A 178 -1.06 -6.13 16.00
CA TYR A 178 0.21 -5.49 16.38
C TYR A 178 0.23 -3.99 16.14
N LEU A 179 -0.64 -3.48 15.26
CA LEU A 179 -0.82 -2.03 15.03
C LEU A 179 -1.41 -1.33 16.27
N ASP A 180 -2.17 -2.05 17.11
CA ASP A 180 -2.76 -1.50 18.34
C ASP A 180 -1.71 -0.85 19.25
N ARG A 181 -0.58 -1.55 19.45
CA ARG A 181 0.53 -1.03 20.24
C ARG A 181 1.20 0.17 19.58
N ILE A 182 1.46 0.08 18.26
CA ILE A 182 2.14 1.14 17.53
C ILE A 182 1.29 2.43 17.53
N ALA A 183 -0.02 2.30 17.32
CA ALA A 183 -0.95 3.42 17.35
C ALA A 183 -1.02 4.09 18.72
N SER A 184 -0.89 3.30 19.80
CA SER A 184 -0.81 3.82 21.18
C SER A 184 0.50 4.55 21.48
N ASP A 185 1.63 4.00 20.98
CA ASP A 185 2.95 4.57 21.23
C ASP A 185 3.22 5.83 20.38
N PHE A 186 2.55 5.95 19.20
CA PHE A 186 2.68 7.06 18.25
C PHE A 186 1.29 7.62 17.86
N PRO A 187 0.60 8.37 18.72
CA PRO A 187 -0.79 8.79 18.50
C PRO A 187 -0.95 9.80 17.34
N GLU A 188 0.11 10.52 16.96
CA GLU A 188 0.08 11.46 15.85
C GLU A 188 0.45 10.83 14.50
N LEU A 189 1.10 9.65 14.52
CA LEU A 189 1.50 8.93 13.32
C LEU A 189 0.29 8.36 12.58
N LYS A 190 0.12 8.68 11.31
CA LYS A 190 -0.90 8.06 10.45
C LYS A 190 -0.40 6.69 9.96
N ILE A 191 -1.16 5.63 10.26
CA ILE A 191 -0.80 4.24 9.97
C ILE A 191 -1.86 3.64 9.05
N VAL A 192 -1.46 3.09 7.90
CA VAL A 192 -2.37 2.34 7.02
C VAL A 192 -2.09 0.85 7.16
N GLY A 193 -3.08 0.09 7.63
CA GLY A 193 -3.07 -1.38 7.51
C GLY A 193 -3.51 -1.77 6.10
N ALA A 194 -2.55 -2.06 5.22
CA ALA A 194 -2.81 -2.44 3.83
C ALA A 194 -3.21 -3.92 3.67
N HIS A 195 -3.85 -4.27 2.55
CA HIS A 195 -4.26 -5.65 2.17
C HIS A 195 -5.37 -6.23 3.03
N THR A 196 -6.28 -5.39 3.54
CA THR A 196 -7.48 -5.79 4.32
C THR A 196 -7.21 -6.57 5.62
N GLY A 197 -5.98 -6.96 5.89
CA GLY A 197 -5.64 -7.78 7.05
C GLY A 197 -6.08 -9.24 6.96
N TRP A 198 -6.58 -9.71 5.79
CA TRP A 198 -7.04 -11.10 5.65
C TRP A 198 -5.94 -12.12 6.06
N PRO A 199 -6.25 -13.21 6.82
CA PRO A 199 -7.58 -13.65 7.26
C PRO A 199 -8.09 -12.97 8.56
N TRP A 200 -7.29 -12.13 9.23
CA TRP A 200 -7.59 -11.46 10.50
C TRP A 200 -8.24 -10.07 10.30
N VAL A 201 -9.24 -10.00 9.42
CA VAL A 201 -9.92 -8.75 9.04
C VAL A 201 -10.51 -8.04 10.26
N GLU A 202 -11.10 -8.80 11.17
CA GLU A 202 -11.75 -8.29 12.38
C GLU A 202 -10.73 -7.66 13.35
N GLU A 203 -9.47 -8.12 13.36
CA GLU A 203 -8.40 -7.46 14.11
C GLU A 203 -8.11 -6.06 13.53
N LEU A 204 -7.98 -5.94 12.20
CA LEU A 204 -7.75 -4.64 11.56
C LEU A 204 -8.92 -3.69 11.79
N ILE A 205 -10.17 -4.17 11.62
CA ILE A 205 -11.37 -3.38 11.91
C ILE A 205 -11.37 -2.90 13.36
N SER A 206 -11.06 -3.79 14.32
CA SER A 206 -11.02 -3.46 15.75
C SER A 206 -9.98 -2.39 16.07
N VAL A 207 -8.80 -2.48 15.48
CA VAL A 207 -7.73 -1.48 15.66
C VAL A 207 -8.13 -0.13 15.05
N CYS A 208 -8.67 -0.12 13.83
CA CYS A 208 -9.17 1.09 13.18
C CYS A 208 -10.37 1.71 13.91
N TYR A 209 -11.19 0.88 14.56
CA TYR A 209 -12.31 1.35 15.37
C TYR A 209 -11.83 2.06 16.66
N LYS A 210 -10.74 1.57 17.24
CA LYS A 210 -10.17 2.08 18.49
C LYS A 210 -9.31 3.33 18.31
N TRP A 211 -8.55 3.42 17.21
CA TRP A 211 -7.53 4.43 16.99
C TRP A 211 -7.84 5.32 15.78
N ASP A 212 -7.95 6.64 16.02
CA ASP A 212 -8.24 7.61 14.97
C ASP A 212 -7.09 7.81 13.96
N ASN A 213 -5.89 7.41 14.34
CA ASN A 213 -4.69 7.49 13.50
C ASN A 213 -4.44 6.23 12.66
N VAL A 214 -5.32 5.21 12.73
CA VAL A 214 -5.20 3.99 11.92
C VAL A 214 -6.25 3.97 10.80
N TYR A 215 -5.79 3.68 9.60
CA TYR A 215 -6.55 3.64 8.35
C TYR A 215 -6.64 2.21 7.82
N PHE A 216 -7.76 1.88 7.19
CA PHE A 216 -8.02 0.57 6.61
C PHE A 216 -7.74 0.58 5.10
N GLY A 217 -6.68 -0.11 4.66
CA GLY A 217 -6.37 -0.27 3.24
C GLY A 217 -7.17 -1.39 2.61
N VAL A 218 -7.99 -1.04 1.61
CA VAL A 218 -8.76 -2.00 0.81
C VAL A 218 -8.08 -2.17 -0.53
N ASP A 219 -7.02 -2.95 -0.53
CA ASP A 219 -6.20 -3.24 -1.69
C ASP A 219 -5.85 -4.73 -1.78
N ALA A 220 -5.22 -5.15 -2.86
CA ALA A 220 -4.86 -6.55 -3.17
C ALA A 220 -6.04 -7.52 -3.35
N TRP A 221 -7.27 -7.04 -3.28
CA TRP A 221 -8.49 -7.83 -3.43
C TRP A 221 -9.44 -7.16 -4.40
N MET A 222 -10.02 -7.95 -5.31
CA MET A 222 -11.16 -7.48 -6.11
C MET A 222 -12.39 -7.35 -5.21
N PRO A 223 -13.20 -6.28 -5.33
CA PRO A 223 -14.33 -6.01 -4.45
C PRO A 223 -15.29 -7.19 -4.28
N LYS A 224 -15.54 -7.96 -5.33
CA LYS A 224 -16.41 -9.15 -5.31
C LYS A 224 -15.98 -10.27 -4.36
N TYR A 225 -14.71 -10.25 -3.92
CA TYR A 225 -14.17 -11.26 -2.99
C TYR A 225 -14.01 -10.75 -1.56
N LEU A 226 -14.35 -9.48 -1.31
CA LEU A 226 -14.28 -8.92 0.03
C LEU A 226 -15.33 -9.53 0.95
N LYS A 227 -14.95 -9.74 2.21
CA LYS A 227 -15.89 -10.19 3.24
C LYS A 227 -16.97 -9.13 3.51
N PRO A 228 -18.20 -9.52 3.83
CA PRO A 228 -19.28 -8.59 4.16
C PRO A 228 -18.94 -7.60 5.28
N GLU A 229 -18.16 -8.03 6.26
CA GLU A 229 -17.70 -7.20 7.39
C GLU A 229 -16.90 -5.99 6.94
N ILE A 230 -16.09 -6.12 5.88
CA ILE A 230 -15.33 -5.01 5.28
C ILE A 230 -16.30 -3.99 4.68
N ILE A 231 -17.28 -4.44 3.90
CA ILE A 231 -18.29 -3.57 3.28
C ILE A 231 -19.14 -2.87 4.34
N HIS A 232 -19.51 -3.60 5.40
CA HIS A 232 -20.23 -3.03 6.53
C HIS A 232 -19.39 -1.93 7.23
N TYR A 233 -18.09 -2.20 7.47
CA TYR A 233 -17.19 -1.24 8.10
C TYR A 233 -17.02 0.02 7.24
N ILE A 234 -16.77 -0.11 5.94
CA ILE A 234 -16.66 1.01 4.99
C ILE A 234 -17.90 1.92 5.04
N ASN A 235 -19.11 1.33 5.10
CA ASN A 235 -20.37 2.07 5.17
C ASN A 235 -20.68 2.64 6.55
N SER A 236 -19.92 2.26 7.57
CA SER A 236 -20.15 2.71 8.95
C SER A 236 -19.67 4.14 9.16
N ARG A 237 -20.18 4.78 10.21
CA ARG A 237 -19.71 6.10 10.65
C ARG A 237 -18.22 6.10 10.99
N MET A 238 -17.67 4.96 11.44
CA MET A 238 -16.27 4.83 11.85
C MET A 238 -15.33 4.57 10.67
N GLY A 239 -15.80 3.89 9.62
CA GLY A 239 -14.98 3.48 8.48
C GLY A 239 -14.98 4.44 7.30
N GLN A 240 -16.11 5.16 7.07
CA GLN A 240 -16.33 5.96 5.86
C GLN A 240 -15.22 6.99 5.56
N ASP A 241 -14.58 7.54 6.59
CA ASP A 241 -13.57 8.59 6.46
C ASP A 241 -12.13 8.06 6.64
N ARG A 242 -11.95 6.72 6.75
CA ARG A 242 -10.65 6.09 7.02
C ARG A 242 -10.34 4.86 6.19
N CYS A 243 -11.22 4.50 5.26
CA CYS A 243 -10.95 3.42 4.31
C CYS A 243 -10.34 3.98 3.02
N LEU A 244 -9.30 3.32 2.51
CA LEU A 244 -8.55 3.74 1.33
C LEU A 244 -8.65 2.67 0.25
N TRP A 245 -8.98 3.07 -0.97
CA TRP A 245 -8.95 2.17 -2.11
C TRP A 245 -7.54 2.09 -2.71
N GLY A 246 -7.10 0.87 -2.99
CA GLY A 246 -5.92 0.56 -3.77
C GLY A 246 -6.09 -0.74 -4.53
N THR A 247 -5.15 -1.08 -5.38
CA THR A 247 -5.25 -2.31 -6.17
C THR A 247 -4.08 -3.25 -5.99
N ASN A 248 -2.93 -2.78 -5.55
CA ASN A 248 -1.72 -3.59 -5.43
C ASN A 248 -1.37 -4.34 -6.74
N GLY A 249 -1.61 -3.68 -7.89
CA GLY A 249 -1.36 -4.27 -9.20
C GLY A 249 -2.55 -4.99 -9.84
N LEU A 250 -3.74 -5.01 -9.22
CA LEU A 250 -4.95 -5.52 -9.87
C LEU A 250 -5.48 -4.52 -10.92
N PRO A 251 -6.29 -4.98 -11.90
CA PRO A 251 -6.82 -4.13 -12.96
C PRO A 251 -7.71 -3.01 -12.42
N TRP A 252 -7.34 -1.75 -12.66
CA TRP A 252 -8.05 -0.57 -12.18
C TRP A 252 -9.51 -0.51 -12.63
N LYS A 253 -9.73 -0.63 -13.95
CA LYS A 253 -11.07 -0.50 -14.51
C LYS A 253 -12.04 -1.50 -13.91
N GLU A 254 -11.64 -2.77 -13.86
CA GLU A 254 -12.48 -3.83 -13.31
C GLU A 254 -12.76 -3.63 -11.82
N SER A 255 -11.74 -3.22 -11.04
CA SER A 255 -11.90 -2.92 -9.62
C SER A 255 -12.88 -1.77 -9.40
N LEU A 256 -12.72 -0.66 -10.12
CA LEU A 256 -13.60 0.51 -10.00
C LEU A 256 -15.04 0.21 -10.45
N ASP A 257 -15.23 -0.57 -11.52
CA ASP A 257 -16.56 -0.98 -11.99
C ASP A 257 -17.26 -1.84 -10.93
N GLN A 258 -16.55 -2.74 -10.25
CA GLN A 258 -17.11 -3.52 -9.14
C GLN A 258 -17.46 -2.61 -7.94
N TRP A 259 -16.62 -1.67 -7.56
CA TRP A 259 -16.93 -0.72 -6.47
C TRP A 259 -18.19 0.10 -6.75
N ARG A 260 -18.40 0.54 -7.99
CA ARG A 260 -19.63 1.26 -8.39
C ARG A 260 -20.88 0.42 -8.21
N GLN A 261 -20.78 -0.91 -8.28
CA GLN A 261 -21.89 -1.87 -8.14
C GLN A 261 -22.14 -2.32 -6.69
N MET A 262 -21.24 -1.98 -5.75
CA MET A 262 -21.34 -2.44 -4.34
C MET A 262 -22.44 -1.77 -3.53
N GLY A 263 -23.19 -0.81 -4.08
CA GLY A 263 -24.30 -0.14 -3.39
C GLY A 263 -23.87 0.78 -2.22
N LEU A 264 -22.63 1.25 -2.22
CA LEU A 264 -22.18 2.25 -1.25
C LEU A 264 -22.90 3.58 -1.47
N LYS A 265 -23.12 4.34 -0.41
CA LYS A 265 -23.56 5.75 -0.53
C LYS A 265 -22.56 6.52 -1.37
N GLU A 266 -23.02 7.48 -2.18
CA GLU A 266 -22.16 8.27 -3.08
C GLU A 266 -21.02 8.97 -2.32
N SER A 267 -21.30 9.57 -1.16
CA SER A 267 -20.27 10.20 -0.32
C SER A 267 -19.23 9.19 0.19
N VAL A 268 -19.67 8.00 0.62
CA VAL A 268 -18.76 6.93 1.09
C VAL A 268 -17.90 6.40 -0.06
N GLN A 269 -18.50 6.24 -1.24
CA GLN A 269 -17.76 5.81 -2.42
C GLN A 269 -16.70 6.85 -2.82
N LYS A 270 -17.03 8.14 -2.77
CA LYS A 270 -16.08 9.23 -3.05
C LYS A 270 -14.94 9.25 -2.04
N ASN A 271 -15.25 9.12 -0.76
CA ASN A 271 -14.25 9.05 0.30
C ASN A 271 -13.30 7.87 0.09
N LEU A 272 -13.85 6.67 -0.08
CA LEU A 272 -13.08 5.44 -0.30
C LEU A 272 -12.15 5.54 -1.51
N LEU A 273 -12.69 5.98 -2.64
CA LEU A 273 -11.97 5.96 -3.92
C LEU A 273 -11.00 7.12 -4.10
N ARG A 274 -11.16 8.22 -3.33
CA ARG A 274 -10.36 9.42 -3.55
C ARG A 274 -10.04 10.21 -2.29
N ASP A 275 -11.06 10.76 -1.61
CA ASP A 275 -10.87 11.86 -0.68
C ASP A 275 -10.04 11.47 0.55
N ASN A 276 -10.25 10.27 1.10
CA ASN A 276 -9.46 9.77 2.23
C ASN A 276 -7.97 9.65 1.88
N ALA A 277 -7.64 9.16 0.67
CA ALA A 277 -6.25 9.09 0.22
C ALA A 277 -5.67 10.49 -0.06
N ALA A 278 -6.47 11.39 -0.65
CA ALA A 278 -6.04 12.77 -0.91
C ALA A 278 -5.71 13.51 0.40
N GLU A 279 -6.54 13.37 1.42
CA GLU A 279 -6.31 13.96 2.74
C GLU A 279 -5.08 13.35 3.42
N LEU A 280 -5.01 12.01 3.49
CA LEU A 280 -3.95 11.29 4.19
C LEU A 280 -2.56 11.64 3.67
N PHE A 281 -2.39 11.69 2.34
CA PHE A 281 -1.11 11.96 1.68
C PHE A 281 -0.91 13.44 1.30
N GLY A 282 -1.83 14.35 1.64
CA GLY A 282 -1.74 15.78 1.33
C GLY A 282 -1.67 16.03 -0.19
N LEU A 283 -2.63 15.49 -0.95
CA LEU A 283 -2.65 15.51 -2.43
C LEU A 283 -3.65 16.52 -3.03
N ASN A 284 -4.09 17.49 -2.28
CA ASN A 284 -5.03 18.51 -2.71
C ASN A 284 -4.40 19.52 -3.67
#